data_0951159baaa77eafd22e77bbe1c63c69
#
_entry.id   0951159baaa77eafd22e77bbe1c63c69
#
_cell.length_a   1.000
_cell.length_b   1.000
_cell.length_c   1.000
_cell.angle_alpha   90.00
_cell.angle_beta   90.00
_cell.angle_gamma   90.00
#
_symmetry.space_group_name_H-M   'P 1'
#
loop_
_entity.id
_entity.type
_entity.pdbx_description
1 polymer ?
#
loop_
_entity_poly.entity_id
_entity_poly.type
_entity_poly.pdbx_seq_one_letter_code
_entity_poly.pdbx_strand_id
1 'polypeptide(L)'
;VRAASEQQGVERLEQNLRRYGLWQNGWQERLEVVLGDLAQPRLGLDADQFAALGKGIGGILHNGAQLSQMASYAQLAATNVGGTRELLRLAAADTPKRFALISSVAVFEADACRDQLILEDDPLEDWQGIQLGYSQTKWVTDRMVRRAAAAGLPVSVYRPPLIAGPSCGSAWHQGDLLQRLLQGCLALGASPDLAWELDVVPVDYVADAVSALAWSD
;
A
#
# COMPACT_ATOMS: atom_id res chain seq x y z
N VAL A 1 4.30 12.64 5.34
CA VAL A 1 3.08 12.65 6.17
C VAL A 1 2.29 13.93 5.92
N ARG A 2 0.96 13.85 5.77
CA ARG A 2 0.07 15.05 5.73
C ARG A 2 -0.13 15.55 7.15
N ALA A 3 0.55 16.63 7.52
CA ALA A 3 0.43 17.30 8.82
C ALA A 3 0.76 18.78 8.67
N ALA A 4 0.38 19.61 9.64
CA ALA A 4 0.66 21.05 9.63
C ALA A 4 2.12 21.36 10.05
N SER A 5 2.77 20.44 10.78
CA SER A 5 4.17 20.54 11.18
C SER A 5 4.80 19.15 11.32
N GLU A 6 6.13 19.09 11.30
CA GLU A 6 6.89 17.83 11.53
C GLU A 6 6.56 17.25 12.89
N GLN A 7 6.47 18.07 13.94
CA GLN A 7 6.07 17.63 15.27
C GLN A 7 4.70 16.95 15.26
N GLN A 8 3.69 17.56 14.61
CA GLN A 8 2.37 16.92 14.45
C GLN A 8 2.45 15.62 13.65
N GLY A 9 3.34 15.56 12.68
CA GLY A 9 3.59 14.33 11.91
C GLY A 9 4.15 13.21 12.78
N VAL A 10 5.12 13.50 13.64
CA VAL A 10 5.69 12.56 14.62
C VAL A 10 4.61 12.10 15.60
N GLU A 11 3.86 13.05 16.18
CA GLU A 11 2.78 12.74 17.13
C GLU A 11 1.72 11.80 16.53
N ARG A 12 1.34 12.01 15.26
CA ARG A 12 0.39 11.13 14.55
C ARG A 12 0.93 9.72 14.36
N LEU A 13 2.21 9.59 14.01
CA LEU A 13 2.86 8.28 13.88
C LEU A 13 2.94 7.58 15.25
N GLU A 14 3.37 8.28 16.27
CA GLU A 14 3.46 7.75 17.63
C GLU A 14 2.09 7.29 18.14
N GLN A 15 1.06 8.13 18.02
CA GLN A 15 -0.29 7.79 18.43
C GLN A 15 -0.82 6.55 17.72
N ASN A 16 -0.57 6.45 16.40
CA ASN A 16 -0.98 5.29 15.63
C ASN A 16 -0.25 4.01 16.09
N LEU A 17 1.06 4.08 16.27
CA LEU A 17 1.85 2.93 16.75
C LEU A 17 1.49 2.53 18.18
N ARG A 18 1.25 3.50 19.08
CA ARG A 18 0.78 3.22 20.45
C ARG A 18 -0.60 2.56 20.46
N ARG A 19 -1.50 2.97 19.58
CA ARG A 19 -2.84 2.37 19.44
C ARG A 19 -2.77 0.87 19.14
N TYR A 20 -1.75 0.43 18.40
CA TYR A 20 -1.54 -0.97 18.07
C TYR A 20 -0.51 -1.67 18.97
N GLY A 21 -0.04 -1.01 20.03
CA GLY A 21 0.96 -1.58 20.94
C GLY A 21 2.35 -1.76 20.33
N LEU A 22 2.64 -1.06 19.24
CA LEU A 22 3.87 -1.21 18.46
C LEU A 22 4.94 -0.17 18.81
N TRP A 23 4.59 0.89 19.53
CA TRP A 23 5.55 1.96 19.87
C TRP A 23 6.63 1.47 20.83
N GLN A 24 7.87 1.77 20.53
CA GLN A 24 9.02 1.49 21.39
C GLN A 24 9.79 2.79 21.70
N ASN A 25 10.35 2.88 22.90
CA ASN A 25 11.19 4.01 23.29
C ASN A 25 12.44 4.07 22.41
N GLY A 26 12.83 5.30 22.03
CA GLY A 26 13.97 5.54 21.14
C GLY A 26 13.63 5.54 19.65
N TRP A 27 12.42 5.17 19.24
CA TRP A 27 12.03 5.21 17.82
C TRP A 27 11.98 6.63 17.26
N GLN A 28 11.62 7.63 18.09
CA GLN A 28 11.63 9.02 17.68
C GLN A 28 12.99 9.50 17.15
N GLU A 29 14.10 8.94 17.66
CA GLU A 29 15.46 9.27 17.20
C GLU A 29 15.80 8.68 15.83
N ARG A 30 15.02 7.71 15.38
CA ARG A 30 15.16 7.01 14.10
C ARG A 30 14.15 7.46 13.05
N LEU A 31 13.20 8.33 13.42
CA LEU A 31 12.13 8.80 12.56
C LEU A 31 12.42 10.24 12.11
N GLU A 32 12.56 10.41 10.82
CA GLU A 32 12.53 11.71 10.16
C GLU A 32 11.20 11.86 9.43
N VAL A 33 10.46 12.91 9.77
CA VAL A 33 9.14 13.17 9.17
C VAL A 33 9.25 14.18 8.06
N VAL A 34 9.00 13.75 6.84
CA VAL A 34 8.86 14.63 5.69
C VAL A 34 7.38 14.97 5.48
N LEU A 35 7.05 16.27 5.52
CA LEU A 35 5.71 16.75 5.23
C LEU A 35 5.43 16.65 3.74
N GLY A 36 4.32 16.03 3.36
CA GLY A 36 3.98 15.88 1.96
C GLY A 36 2.61 15.24 1.74
N ASP A 37 2.17 15.29 0.48
CA ASP A 37 0.91 14.71 0.03
C ASP A 37 1.10 13.96 -1.28
N LEU A 38 0.77 12.67 -1.29
CA LEU A 38 0.84 11.83 -2.49
C LEU A 38 0.00 12.36 -3.66
N ALA A 39 -1.04 13.15 -3.40
CA ALA A 39 -1.87 13.74 -4.46
C ALA A 39 -1.22 14.93 -5.17
N GLN A 40 -0.10 15.45 -4.65
CA GLN A 40 0.55 16.64 -5.18
C GLN A 40 1.77 16.30 -6.04
N PRO A 41 2.08 17.10 -7.08
CA PRO A 41 3.34 17.00 -7.79
C PRO A 41 4.53 17.08 -6.82
N ARG A 42 5.56 16.26 -7.05
CA ARG A 42 6.72 16.12 -6.15
C ARG A 42 6.34 15.88 -4.69
N LEU A 43 5.20 15.23 -4.45
CA LEU A 43 4.67 14.97 -3.10
C LEU A 43 4.35 16.25 -2.30
N GLY A 44 4.19 17.40 -2.96
CA GLY A 44 4.01 18.70 -2.34
C GLY A 44 5.31 19.39 -1.91
N LEU A 45 6.46 18.81 -2.21
CA LEU A 45 7.78 19.39 -1.96
C LEU A 45 8.16 20.37 -3.08
N ASP A 46 9.00 21.34 -2.77
CA ASP A 46 9.67 22.13 -3.80
C ASP A 46 10.74 21.30 -4.55
N ALA A 47 11.36 21.88 -5.56
CA ALA A 47 12.32 21.14 -6.40
C ALA A 47 13.58 20.72 -5.63
N ASP A 48 14.08 21.59 -4.76
CA ASP A 48 15.31 21.36 -4.00
C ASP A 48 15.09 20.34 -2.89
N GLN A 49 13.97 20.44 -2.17
CA GLN A 49 13.55 19.48 -1.17
C GLN A 49 13.36 18.08 -1.77
N PHE A 50 12.69 17.99 -2.93
CA PHE A 50 12.48 16.72 -3.62
C PHE A 50 13.81 16.09 -4.07
N ALA A 51 14.73 16.91 -4.60
CA ALA A 51 16.06 16.45 -5.00
C ALA A 51 16.91 16.03 -3.79
N ALA A 52 16.85 16.79 -2.68
CA ALA A 52 17.55 16.46 -1.44
C ALA A 52 17.03 15.13 -0.85
N LEU A 53 15.71 14.95 -0.79
CA LEU A 53 15.09 13.69 -0.36
C LEU A 53 15.58 12.52 -1.23
N GLY A 54 15.60 12.70 -2.55
CA GLY A 54 16.08 11.69 -3.48
C GLY A 54 17.55 11.27 -3.25
N LYS A 55 18.40 12.19 -2.83
CA LYS A 55 19.81 11.89 -2.48
C LYS A 55 19.97 11.24 -1.11
N GLY A 56 19.08 11.57 -0.17
CA GLY A 56 19.17 11.12 1.22
C GLY A 56 18.65 9.70 1.48
N ILE A 57 17.84 9.13 0.58
CA ILE A 57 17.20 7.82 0.79
C ILE A 57 17.90 6.70 0.02
N GLY A 58 17.98 5.52 0.61
CA GLY A 58 18.52 4.30 -0.02
C GLY A 58 17.47 3.44 -0.72
N GLY A 59 16.19 3.58 -0.36
CA GLY A 59 15.10 2.82 -0.95
C GLY A 59 13.74 3.36 -0.54
N ILE A 60 12.69 2.89 -1.22
CA ILE A 60 11.30 3.31 -1.00
C ILE A 60 10.43 2.08 -0.77
N LEU A 61 9.75 2.02 0.38
CA LEU A 61 8.66 1.10 0.63
C LEU A 61 7.33 1.87 0.47
N HIS A 62 6.64 1.65 -0.64
CA HIS A 62 5.41 2.33 -0.96
C HIS A 62 4.18 1.53 -0.52
N ASN A 63 3.69 1.84 0.68
CA ASN A 63 2.43 1.32 1.22
C ASN A 63 1.30 2.38 1.26
N GLY A 64 1.59 3.59 0.77
CA GLY A 64 0.64 4.71 0.78
C GLY A 64 -0.43 4.57 -0.28
N ALA A 65 -1.70 4.52 0.11
CA ALA A 65 -2.84 4.58 -0.79
C ALA A 65 -4.06 5.21 -0.10
N GLN A 66 -4.92 5.83 -0.89
CA GLN A 66 -6.27 6.16 -0.47
C GLN A 66 -7.16 4.96 -0.75
N LEU A 67 -7.73 4.39 0.30
CA LEU A 67 -8.64 3.25 0.23
C LEU A 67 -10.08 3.73 0.36
N SER A 68 -10.93 3.34 -0.58
CA SER A 68 -12.37 3.57 -0.54
C SER A 68 -13.09 2.53 -1.41
N GLN A 69 -14.09 1.90 -0.85
CA GLN A 69 -14.93 0.95 -1.58
C GLN A 69 -15.95 1.64 -2.52
N MET A 70 -16.20 2.93 -2.31
CA MET A 70 -17.24 3.69 -3.04
C MET A 70 -16.65 4.73 -4.00
N ALA A 71 -15.38 5.08 -3.87
CA ALA A 71 -14.78 6.09 -4.72
C ALA A 71 -14.43 5.53 -6.10
N SER A 72 -14.68 6.32 -7.13
CA SER A 72 -14.30 6.00 -8.51
C SER A 72 -12.78 6.06 -8.72
N TYR A 73 -12.31 5.47 -9.81
CA TYR A 73 -10.93 5.62 -10.25
C TYR A 73 -10.48 7.10 -10.29
N ALA A 74 -11.29 7.97 -10.88
CA ALA A 74 -10.96 9.39 -11.03
C ALA A 74 -10.72 10.10 -9.69
N GLN A 75 -11.48 9.74 -8.65
CA GLN A 75 -11.33 10.30 -7.31
C GLN A 75 -10.05 9.81 -6.59
N LEU A 76 -9.61 8.59 -6.88
CA LEU A 76 -8.45 7.96 -6.24
C LEU A 76 -7.15 8.17 -7.02
N ALA A 77 -7.24 8.45 -8.32
CA ALA A 77 -6.10 8.45 -9.23
C ALA A 77 -5.00 9.45 -8.85
N ALA A 78 -5.36 10.64 -8.36
CA ALA A 78 -4.39 11.65 -7.96
C ALA A 78 -3.46 11.11 -6.86
N THR A 79 -4.02 10.52 -5.81
CA THR A 79 -3.26 9.98 -4.69
C THR A 79 -2.56 8.66 -5.07
N ASN A 80 -3.31 7.69 -5.59
CA ASN A 80 -2.79 6.34 -5.78
C ASN A 80 -1.86 6.26 -6.99
N VAL A 81 -2.30 6.73 -8.15
CA VAL A 81 -1.53 6.65 -9.40
C VAL A 81 -0.52 7.79 -9.51
N GLY A 82 -0.97 9.02 -9.25
CA GLY A 82 -0.11 10.22 -9.25
C GLY A 82 1.01 10.09 -8.20
N GLY A 83 0.67 9.72 -6.96
CA GLY A 83 1.63 9.51 -5.89
C GLY A 83 2.66 8.42 -6.22
N THR A 84 2.22 7.28 -6.75
CA THR A 84 3.15 6.22 -7.21
C THR A 84 4.09 6.73 -8.30
N ARG A 85 3.58 7.52 -9.26
CA ARG A 85 4.42 8.11 -10.30
C ARG A 85 5.48 9.05 -9.72
N GLU A 86 5.14 9.90 -8.77
CA GLU A 86 6.10 10.81 -8.14
C GLU A 86 7.15 10.03 -7.32
N LEU A 87 6.75 8.96 -6.63
CA LEU A 87 7.69 8.09 -5.90
C LEU A 87 8.62 7.31 -6.86
N LEU A 88 8.13 6.85 -8.02
CA LEU A 88 8.98 6.24 -9.04
C LEU A 88 9.98 7.26 -9.62
N ARG A 89 9.57 8.52 -9.83
CA ARG A 89 10.49 9.60 -10.22
C ARG A 89 11.56 9.84 -9.16
N LEU A 90 11.18 9.82 -7.89
CA LEU A 90 12.13 9.93 -6.77
C LEU A 90 13.10 8.75 -6.72
N ALA A 91 12.59 7.53 -6.95
CA ALA A 91 13.42 6.32 -6.97
C ALA A 91 14.42 6.31 -8.14
N ALA A 92 14.04 6.86 -9.28
CA ALA A 92 14.87 6.92 -10.48
C ALA A 92 15.81 8.15 -10.49
N ALA A 93 15.64 9.10 -9.57
CA ALA A 93 16.46 10.31 -9.54
C ALA A 93 17.88 10.00 -9.05
N ASP A 94 18.89 10.60 -9.72
CA ASP A 94 20.32 10.46 -9.40
C ASP A 94 20.78 9.00 -9.51
N THR A 95 20.85 8.26 -8.42
CA THR A 95 21.15 6.81 -8.41
C THR A 95 19.87 6.02 -8.25
N PRO A 96 19.60 5.01 -9.10
CA PRO A 96 18.41 4.15 -8.95
C PRO A 96 18.32 3.51 -7.56
N LYS A 97 17.17 3.62 -6.94
CA LYS A 97 16.89 3.12 -5.59
C LYS A 97 15.98 1.91 -5.64
N ARG A 98 16.14 1.00 -4.68
CA ARG A 98 15.17 -0.08 -4.50
C ARG A 98 13.77 0.49 -4.26
N PHE A 99 12.80 -0.06 -4.98
CA PHE A 99 11.40 0.35 -4.87
C PHE A 99 10.51 -0.86 -4.58
N ALA A 100 9.92 -0.90 -3.41
CA ALA A 100 9.00 -1.94 -2.99
C ALA A 100 7.57 -1.40 -2.98
N LEU A 101 6.67 -2.00 -3.79
CA LEU A 101 5.26 -1.64 -3.85
C LEU A 101 4.41 -2.66 -3.08
N ILE A 102 3.60 -2.20 -2.15
CA ILE A 102 2.50 -2.99 -1.62
C ILE A 102 1.30 -2.83 -2.55
N SER A 103 1.13 -3.81 -3.43
CA SER A 103 0.01 -3.95 -4.36
C SER A 103 -1.16 -4.69 -3.69
N SER A 104 -1.88 -5.52 -4.40
CA SER A 104 -2.98 -6.36 -3.90
C SER A 104 -3.30 -7.45 -4.93
N VAL A 105 -3.82 -8.60 -4.50
CA VAL A 105 -4.42 -9.59 -5.41
C VAL A 105 -5.61 -9.03 -6.18
N ALA A 106 -6.22 -7.93 -5.74
CA ALA A 106 -7.30 -7.24 -6.45
C ALA A 106 -6.93 -6.78 -7.88
N VAL A 107 -5.64 -6.78 -8.24
CA VAL A 107 -5.19 -6.53 -9.62
C VAL A 107 -5.61 -7.63 -10.58
N PHE A 108 -6.00 -8.80 -10.07
CA PHE A 108 -6.45 -9.97 -10.83
C PHE A 108 -7.98 -10.13 -10.84
N GLU A 109 -8.75 -9.12 -10.47
CA GLU A 109 -10.21 -9.11 -10.56
C GLU A 109 -10.75 -9.00 -12.00
N ALA A 110 -9.87 -8.89 -13.00
CA ALA A 110 -10.26 -8.85 -14.40
C ALA A 110 -10.97 -10.13 -14.84
N ASP A 111 -11.94 -10.00 -15.77
CA ASP A 111 -12.70 -11.15 -16.27
C ASP A 111 -11.81 -12.24 -16.87
N ALA A 112 -10.71 -11.88 -17.51
CA ALA A 112 -9.73 -12.81 -18.08
C ALA A 112 -8.99 -13.65 -17.03
N CYS A 113 -8.98 -13.22 -15.76
CA CYS A 113 -8.29 -13.93 -14.67
C CYS A 113 -9.21 -14.92 -13.94
N ARG A 114 -10.51 -14.97 -14.27
CA ARG A 114 -11.46 -15.86 -13.60
C ARG A 114 -11.18 -17.32 -13.89
N ASP A 115 -11.29 -18.14 -12.87
CA ASP A 115 -11.12 -19.60 -12.94
C ASP A 115 -9.78 -20.04 -13.52
N GLN A 116 -8.74 -19.18 -13.41
CA GLN A 116 -7.40 -19.46 -13.88
C GLN A 116 -6.41 -19.49 -12.71
N LEU A 117 -5.41 -20.37 -12.82
CA LEU A 117 -4.23 -20.30 -11.96
C LEU A 117 -3.36 -19.14 -12.42
N ILE A 118 -3.18 -18.15 -11.54
CA ILE A 118 -2.33 -16.97 -11.78
C ILE A 118 -0.99 -17.19 -11.09
N LEU A 119 0.09 -17.03 -11.83
CA LEU A 119 1.45 -17.10 -11.33
C LEU A 119 2.03 -15.70 -11.10
N GLU A 120 3.09 -15.59 -10.32
CA GLU A 120 3.72 -14.30 -9.98
C GLU A 120 4.20 -13.52 -11.20
N ASP A 121 4.71 -14.23 -12.21
CA ASP A 121 5.28 -13.65 -13.43
C ASP A 121 4.25 -13.43 -14.54
N ASP A 122 3.01 -13.87 -14.33
CA ASP A 122 1.98 -13.70 -15.35
C ASP A 122 1.80 -12.23 -15.75
N PRO A 123 1.59 -11.95 -17.04
CA PRO A 123 1.41 -10.59 -17.51
C PRO A 123 0.09 -10.02 -16.98
N LEU A 124 0.16 -8.78 -16.48
CA LEU A 124 -1.01 -8.03 -16.03
C LEU A 124 -1.53 -7.18 -17.18
N GLU A 125 -2.15 -7.81 -18.20
CA GLU A 125 -2.53 -7.13 -19.45
C GLU A 125 -3.99 -6.68 -19.45
N ASP A 126 -4.87 -7.51 -18.95
CA ASP A 126 -6.31 -7.26 -18.95
C ASP A 126 -6.77 -6.50 -17.71
N TRP A 127 -7.69 -5.56 -17.91
CA TRP A 127 -8.32 -4.78 -16.86
C TRP A 127 -9.85 -4.81 -16.92
N GLN A 128 -10.38 -5.38 -17.98
CA GLN A 128 -11.82 -5.50 -18.20
C GLN A 128 -12.44 -6.33 -17.07
N GLY A 129 -13.57 -5.87 -16.55
CA GLY A 129 -14.23 -6.51 -15.42
C GLY A 129 -13.79 -6.01 -14.03
N ILE A 130 -12.69 -5.26 -13.91
CA ILE A 130 -12.33 -4.65 -12.63
C ILE A 130 -13.31 -3.52 -12.32
N GLN A 131 -14.18 -3.74 -11.33
CA GLN A 131 -15.30 -2.85 -11.01
C GLN A 131 -14.92 -1.73 -10.04
N LEU A 132 -14.11 -2.03 -9.02
CA LEU A 132 -13.81 -1.10 -7.95
C LEU A 132 -12.73 -0.10 -8.38
N GLY A 133 -12.98 1.19 -8.15
CA GLY A 133 -11.99 2.23 -8.46
C GLY A 133 -10.66 2.04 -7.73
N TYR A 134 -10.68 1.46 -6.53
CA TYR A 134 -9.47 1.08 -5.81
C TYR A 134 -8.67 0.01 -6.56
N SER A 135 -9.30 -1.10 -6.95
CA SER A 135 -8.67 -2.20 -7.69
C SER A 135 -8.12 -1.71 -9.03
N GLN A 136 -8.86 -0.83 -9.74
CA GLN A 136 -8.39 -0.18 -10.96
C GLN A 136 -7.10 0.63 -10.70
N THR A 137 -7.04 1.42 -9.61
CA THR A 137 -5.82 2.17 -9.29
C THR A 137 -4.65 1.26 -8.93
N LYS A 138 -4.88 0.15 -8.23
CA LYS A 138 -3.85 -0.85 -7.92
C LYS A 138 -3.35 -1.55 -9.18
N TRP A 139 -4.22 -1.90 -10.11
CA TRP A 139 -3.84 -2.46 -11.41
C TRP A 139 -2.92 -1.51 -12.19
N VAL A 140 -3.30 -0.23 -12.27
CA VAL A 140 -2.48 0.79 -12.97
C VAL A 140 -1.12 0.95 -12.30
N THR A 141 -1.06 1.05 -10.97
CA THR A 141 0.20 1.25 -10.23
C THR A 141 1.12 0.04 -10.31
N ASP A 142 0.58 -1.16 -10.25
CA ASP A 142 1.33 -2.41 -10.43
C ASP A 142 2.00 -2.44 -11.82
N ARG A 143 1.25 -2.17 -12.88
CA ARG A 143 1.81 -2.06 -14.24
C ARG A 143 2.85 -0.96 -14.39
N MET A 144 2.64 0.20 -13.76
CA MET A 144 3.63 1.29 -13.78
C MET A 144 4.95 0.84 -13.16
N VAL A 145 4.91 0.16 -12.02
CA VAL A 145 6.10 -0.33 -11.32
C VAL A 145 6.78 -1.44 -12.14
N ARG A 146 6.03 -2.39 -12.72
CA ARG A 146 6.59 -3.41 -13.62
C ARG A 146 7.25 -2.79 -14.87
N ARG A 147 6.70 -1.71 -15.43
CA ARG A 147 7.35 -0.98 -16.53
C ARG A 147 8.63 -0.28 -16.08
N ALA A 148 8.68 0.25 -14.87
CA ALA A 148 9.91 0.81 -14.30
C ALA A 148 10.98 -0.27 -14.09
N ALA A 149 10.59 -1.49 -13.68
CA ALA A 149 11.47 -2.65 -13.62
C ALA A 149 12.09 -2.97 -14.99
N ALA A 150 11.25 -3.04 -16.03
CA ALA A 150 11.71 -3.29 -17.39
C ALA A 150 12.64 -2.19 -17.92
N ALA A 151 12.58 -0.98 -17.35
CA ALA A 151 13.49 0.12 -17.64
C ALA A 151 14.75 0.13 -16.75
N GLY A 152 14.95 -0.89 -15.90
CA GLY A 152 16.16 -1.08 -15.08
C GLY A 152 16.07 -0.56 -13.63
N LEU A 153 14.90 -0.12 -13.17
CA LEU A 153 14.74 0.22 -11.75
C LEU A 153 14.63 -1.08 -10.92
N PRO A 154 15.40 -1.26 -9.83
CA PRO A 154 15.26 -2.41 -8.96
C PRO A 154 13.96 -2.33 -8.17
N VAL A 155 12.97 -3.15 -8.55
CA VAL A 155 11.64 -3.13 -7.95
C VAL A 155 11.23 -4.49 -7.41
N SER A 156 10.39 -4.47 -6.35
CA SER A 156 9.64 -5.62 -5.84
C SER A 156 8.17 -5.24 -5.73
N VAL A 157 7.27 -6.14 -6.12
CA VAL A 157 5.83 -5.93 -6.02
C VAL A 157 5.23 -7.04 -5.17
N TYR A 158 4.60 -6.64 -4.06
CA TYR A 158 3.92 -7.56 -3.13
C TYR A 158 2.42 -7.45 -3.31
N ARG A 159 1.76 -8.57 -3.55
CA ARG A 159 0.30 -8.65 -3.77
C ARG A 159 -0.35 -9.46 -2.66
N PRO A 160 -0.46 -8.90 -1.45
CA PRO A 160 -1.14 -9.61 -0.38
C PRO A 160 -2.62 -9.77 -0.71
N PRO A 161 -3.24 -10.86 -0.22
CA PRO A 161 -4.68 -11.02 -0.22
C PRO A 161 -5.35 -10.11 0.81
N LEU A 162 -6.52 -10.45 1.31
CA LEU A 162 -7.18 -9.71 2.38
C LEU A 162 -6.35 -9.81 3.67
N ILE A 163 -5.82 -8.67 4.12
CA ILE A 163 -5.03 -8.61 5.34
C ILE A 163 -5.98 -8.47 6.53
N ALA A 164 -5.94 -9.45 7.42
CA ALA A 164 -6.70 -9.46 8.67
C ALA A 164 -5.90 -8.88 9.84
N GLY A 165 -6.45 -8.97 11.04
CA GLY A 165 -5.74 -8.64 12.29
C GLY A 165 -4.48 -9.49 12.49
N PRO A 166 -3.70 -9.23 13.56
CA PRO A 166 -2.49 -9.99 13.85
C PRO A 166 -2.83 -11.44 14.23
N SER A 167 -1.89 -12.36 14.02
CA SER A 167 -2.03 -13.78 14.40
C SER A 167 -2.23 -13.96 15.91
N CYS A 168 -1.73 -13.04 16.72
CA CYS A 168 -1.90 -13.01 18.17
C CYS A 168 -2.37 -11.61 18.61
N GLY A 169 -3.37 -11.58 19.51
CA GLY A 169 -3.91 -10.33 20.04
C GLY A 169 -5.21 -9.87 19.38
N SER A 170 -5.65 -8.66 19.69
CA SER A 170 -6.94 -8.11 19.28
C SER A 170 -6.85 -6.79 18.52
N ALA A 171 -5.66 -6.36 18.14
CA ALA A 171 -5.41 -5.07 17.48
C ALA A 171 -5.78 -5.12 15.99
N TRP A 172 -7.06 -5.00 15.68
CA TRP A 172 -7.57 -4.98 14.32
C TRP A 172 -7.88 -3.55 13.85
N HIS A 173 -7.76 -3.29 12.55
CA HIS A 173 -8.09 -2.00 11.99
C HIS A 173 -9.60 -1.75 12.04
N GLN A 174 -10.07 -0.73 12.77
CA GLN A 174 -11.50 -0.48 13.02
C GLN A 174 -12.33 -0.18 11.76
N GLY A 175 -11.68 0.15 10.65
CA GLY A 175 -12.34 0.39 9.36
C GLY A 175 -12.37 -0.83 8.44
N ASP A 176 -11.85 -1.97 8.88
CA ASP A 176 -11.74 -3.17 8.07
C ASP A 176 -13.13 -3.75 7.75
N LEU A 177 -13.34 -4.10 6.46
CA LEU A 177 -14.62 -4.60 5.97
C LEU A 177 -14.95 -5.96 6.57
N LEU A 178 -13.96 -6.87 6.64
CA LEU A 178 -14.17 -8.21 7.17
C LEU A 178 -14.52 -8.15 8.67
N GLN A 179 -13.80 -7.32 9.43
CA GLN A 179 -14.11 -7.12 10.84
C GLN A 179 -15.55 -6.62 11.05
N ARG A 180 -15.96 -5.63 10.25
CA ARG A 180 -17.33 -5.07 10.33
C ARG A 180 -18.39 -6.09 9.94
N LEU A 181 -18.12 -6.89 8.90
CA LEU A 181 -19.02 -7.97 8.49
C LEU A 181 -19.19 -8.99 9.63
N LEU A 182 -18.09 -9.49 10.19
CA LEU A 182 -18.12 -10.45 11.29
C LEU A 182 -18.84 -9.89 12.52
N GLN A 183 -18.57 -8.65 12.91
CA GLN A 183 -19.26 -7.98 14.01
C GLN A 183 -20.76 -7.83 13.73
N GLY A 184 -21.14 -7.48 12.50
CA GLY A 184 -22.53 -7.40 12.09
C GLY A 184 -23.24 -8.76 12.16
N CYS A 185 -22.61 -9.82 11.66
CA CYS A 185 -23.14 -11.19 11.76
C CYS A 185 -23.37 -11.63 13.21
N LEU A 186 -22.38 -11.37 14.07
CA LEU A 186 -22.48 -11.69 15.50
C LEU A 186 -23.62 -10.90 16.18
N ALA A 187 -23.75 -9.61 15.87
CA ALA A 187 -24.78 -8.77 16.46
C ALA A 187 -26.21 -9.16 16.00
N LEU A 188 -26.34 -9.62 14.76
CA LEU A 188 -27.63 -10.04 14.18
C LEU A 188 -27.96 -11.51 14.51
N GLY A 189 -26.99 -12.31 14.98
CA GLY A 189 -27.16 -13.76 15.10
C GLY A 189 -27.40 -14.48 13.78
N ALA A 190 -26.94 -13.88 12.65
CA ALA A 190 -27.15 -14.39 11.31
C ALA A 190 -25.93 -14.08 10.44
N SER A 191 -25.64 -14.95 9.47
CA SER A 191 -24.60 -14.73 8.47
C SER A 191 -25.17 -14.87 7.06
N PRO A 192 -24.58 -14.21 6.05
CA PRO A 192 -24.93 -14.45 4.65
C PRO A 192 -24.65 -15.92 4.30
N ASP A 193 -25.57 -16.57 3.62
CA ASP A 193 -25.35 -17.91 3.02
C ASP A 193 -24.71 -17.71 1.64
N LEU A 194 -23.39 -17.61 1.64
CA LEU A 194 -22.59 -17.34 0.44
C LEU A 194 -21.47 -18.37 0.35
N ALA A 195 -21.33 -19.00 -0.81
CA ALA A 195 -20.19 -19.87 -1.12
C ALA A 195 -18.96 -19.03 -1.48
N TRP A 196 -18.44 -18.26 -0.51
CA TRP A 196 -17.23 -17.46 -0.68
C TRP A 196 -16.01 -18.18 -0.12
N GLU A 197 -15.00 -18.25 -0.93
CA GLU A 197 -13.64 -18.50 -0.45
C GLU A 197 -12.95 -17.15 -0.20
N LEU A 198 -12.46 -16.96 1.03
CA LEU A 198 -11.74 -15.77 1.41
C LEU A 198 -10.27 -16.14 1.61
N ASP A 199 -9.42 -15.60 0.75
CA ASP A 199 -7.96 -15.67 0.96
C ASP A 199 -7.58 -14.56 1.94
N VAL A 200 -7.20 -14.96 3.16
CA VAL A 200 -6.95 -14.07 4.29
C VAL A 200 -5.62 -14.37 4.94
N VAL A 201 -4.84 -13.32 5.22
CA VAL A 201 -3.52 -13.45 5.82
C VAL A 201 -3.37 -12.50 7.03
N PRO A 202 -2.70 -12.90 8.13
CA PRO A 202 -2.43 -12.02 9.26
C PRO A 202 -1.50 -10.86 8.89
N VAL A 203 -1.74 -9.66 9.45
CA VAL A 203 -0.95 -8.46 9.16
C VAL A 203 0.51 -8.57 9.57
N ASP A 204 0.81 -9.24 10.69
CA ASP A 204 2.16 -9.50 11.18
C ASP A 204 2.95 -10.39 10.19
N TYR A 205 2.35 -11.46 9.67
CA TYR A 205 2.97 -12.28 8.64
C TYR A 205 3.32 -11.45 7.38
N VAL A 206 2.38 -10.62 6.90
CA VAL A 206 2.64 -9.77 5.72
C VAL A 206 3.76 -8.77 6.01
N ALA A 207 3.74 -8.15 7.19
CA ALA A 207 4.75 -7.17 7.58
C ALA A 207 6.15 -7.80 7.65
N ASP A 208 6.27 -8.97 8.26
CA ASP A 208 7.53 -9.71 8.39
C ASP A 208 8.04 -10.18 7.01
N ALA A 209 7.17 -10.76 6.17
CA ALA A 209 7.52 -11.19 4.83
C ALA A 209 8.00 -10.01 3.96
N VAL A 210 7.26 -8.89 3.95
CA VAL A 210 7.65 -7.70 3.20
C VAL A 210 8.97 -7.13 3.72
N SER A 211 9.14 -7.06 5.05
CA SER A 211 10.37 -6.52 5.65
C SER A 211 11.59 -7.38 5.32
N ALA A 212 11.44 -8.70 5.29
CA ALA A 212 12.50 -9.61 4.92
C ALA A 212 12.84 -9.51 3.42
N LEU A 213 11.84 -9.47 2.55
CA LEU A 213 12.02 -9.53 1.10
C LEU A 213 12.37 -8.19 0.45
N ALA A 214 11.87 -7.07 0.99
CA ALA A 214 12.09 -5.75 0.38
C ALA A 214 13.57 -5.30 0.37
N TRP A 215 14.37 -5.85 1.29
CA TRP A 215 15.77 -5.46 1.49
C TRP A 215 16.76 -6.62 1.36
N SER A 216 16.27 -7.83 1.05
CA SER A 216 17.16 -8.95 0.68
C SER A 216 17.85 -8.68 -0.66
N ASP A 217 19.11 -9.13 -0.75
CA ASP A 217 19.92 -9.02 -1.99
C ASP A 217 19.48 -10.01 -3.05
#